data_56539d131e3dd8682ce3d8a4dd575f1c
#
_entry.id   56539d131e3dd8682ce3d8a4dd575f1c
#
_cell.length_a   1.000
_cell.length_b   1.000
_cell.length_c   1.000
_cell.angle_alpha   90.00
_cell.angle_beta   90.00
_cell.angle_gamma   90.00
#
_symmetry.space_group_name_H-M   'P 1'
#
loop_
_entity.id
_entity.type
_entity.pdbx_description
1 polymer ?
#
loop_
_entity_poly.entity_id
_entity_poly.type
_entity_poly.pdbx_seq_one_letter_code
_entity_poly.pdbx_strand_id
1 'polypeptide(L)'
;MNMDDLIQKIRSAAQQVTLPEIYLQLQELLADPHHTMAEVALLINRNPGLSMRFLLITNSPQNDQTAKIERIGRAISLLNTQQIHDIILCASVAEAFDGIINDTFDMKQFWQRSVYCAFTARQLATECGVKCEQPFLLGLLADIGHLFMYLGIPEQSQQAILQATREQKALYLVEREQFGFDYAAIGGMMMKEWSLSKSLQIPITFHTEPNQVKLFTFESGLLHIASLLVRADLEAGEFGEGVYAVNQNALEITDLTLERCLDARAIATKQLKSSLRVF
;
A
#
# COMPACT_ATOMS: atom_id res chain seq x y z
N MET A 1 12.85 7.18 -25.85
CA MET A 1 12.00 6.00 -25.79
C MET A 1 10.59 6.53 -25.61
N ASN A 2 9.59 6.02 -26.33
CA ASN A 2 8.24 6.52 -26.22
C ASN A 2 7.53 5.92 -24.98
N MET A 3 6.38 6.49 -24.60
CA MET A 3 5.60 6.06 -23.45
C MET A 3 5.17 4.59 -23.55
N ASP A 4 4.74 4.15 -24.73
CA ASP A 4 4.25 2.78 -24.95
C ASP A 4 5.37 1.75 -24.77
N ASP A 5 6.59 2.06 -25.23
CA ASP A 5 7.77 1.19 -25.04
C ASP A 5 8.10 1.02 -23.55
N LEU A 6 8.00 2.09 -22.75
CA LEU A 6 8.23 2.03 -21.31
C LEU A 6 7.18 1.18 -20.61
N ILE A 7 5.91 1.40 -20.92
CA ILE A 7 4.79 0.62 -20.37
C ILE A 7 4.94 -0.85 -20.73
N GLN A 8 5.34 -1.17 -21.99
CA GLN A 8 5.54 -2.55 -22.40
C GLN A 8 6.69 -3.24 -21.65
N LYS A 9 7.79 -2.53 -21.37
CA LYS A 9 8.88 -3.05 -20.54
C LYS A 9 8.42 -3.32 -19.12
N ILE A 10 7.66 -2.39 -18.51
CA ILE A 10 7.09 -2.58 -17.18
C ILE A 10 6.17 -3.79 -17.14
N ARG A 11 5.28 -3.94 -18.13
CA ARG A 11 4.39 -5.11 -18.24
C ARG A 11 5.15 -6.41 -18.39
N SER A 12 6.19 -6.43 -19.22
CA SER A 12 7.02 -7.63 -19.41
C SER A 12 7.75 -8.03 -18.13
N ALA A 13 8.26 -7.06 -17.38
CA ALA A 13 8.86 -7.31 -16.06
C ALA A 13 7.82 -7.77 -15.04
N ALA A 14 6.64 -7.19 -15.07
CA ALA A 14 5.52 -7.54 -14.19
C ALA A 14 5.01 -8.97 -14.38
N GLN A 15 5.20 -9.59 -15.54
CA GLN A 15 4.85 -11.00 -15.77
C GLN A 15 5.64 -11.95 -14.85
N GLN A 16 6.77 -11.52 -14.31
CA GLN A 16 7.56 -12.30 -13.36
C GLN A 16 7.02 -12.19 -11.93
N VAL A 17 6.14 -11.23 -11.69
CA VAL A 17 5.54 -10.94 -10.39
C VAL A 17 4.06 -11.29 -10.46
N THR A 18 3.73 -12.52 -10.08
CA THR A 18 2.34 -13.00 -10.05
C THR A 18 1.88 -13.14 -8.61
N LEU A 19 0.61 -12.83 -8.35
CA LEU A 19 0.01 -13.14 -7.06
C LEU A 19 0.10 -14.66 -6.83
N PRO A 20 0.54 -15.11 -5.64
CA PRO A 20 0.63 -16.52 -5.32
C PRO A 20 -0.71 -17.24 -5.51
N GLU A 21 -0.65 -18.49 -5.97
CA GLU A 21 -1.84 -19.33 -6.19
C GLU A 21 -2.75 -19.42 -4.97
N ILE A 22 -2.16 -19.38 -3.78
CA ILE A 22 -2.91 -19.40 -2.51
C ILE A 22 -3.86 -18.21 -2.36
N TYR A 23 -3.50 -17.04 -2.89
CA TYR A 23 -4.40 -15.88 -2.90
C TYR A 23 -5.60 -16.11 -3.82
N LEU A 24 -5.38 -16.69 -4.99
CA LEU A 24 -6.46 -17.02 -5.93
C LEU A 24 -7.41 -18.05 -5.33
N GLN A 25 -6.85 -19.11 -4.72
CA GLN A 25 -7.63 -20.12 -4.00
C GLN A 25 -8.45 -19.51 -2.84
N LEU A 26 -7.89 -18.51 -2.14
CA LEU A 26 -8.63 -17.82 -1.09
C LEU A 26 -9.78 -16.99 -1.66
N GLN A 27 -9.57 -16.28 -2.77
CA GLN A 27 -10.64 -15.52 -3.43
C GLN A 27 -11.79 -16.45 -3.84
N GLU A 28 -11.49 -17.59 -4.43
CA GLU A 28 -12.48 -18.61 -4.78
C GLU A 28 -13.23 -19.14 -3.55
N LEU A 29 -12.49 -19.47 -2.48
CA LEU A 29 -13.07 -19.95 -1.23
C LEU A 29 -13.98 -18.91 -0.59
N LEU A 30 -13.57 -17.65 -0.51
CA LEU A 30 -14.39 -16.58 0.08
C LEU A 30 -15.59 -16.17 -0.79
N ALA A 31 -15.57 -16.48 -2.09
CA ALA A 31 -16.70 -16.28 -2.99
C ALA A 31 -17.79 -17.36 -2.82
N ASP A 32 -17.47 -18.52 -2.25
CA ASP A 32 -18.45 -19.56 -1.94
C ASP A 32 -19.28 -19.15 -0.70
N PRO A 33 -20.62 -18.98 -0.81
CA PRO A 33 -21.47 -18.64 0.32
C PRO A 33 -21.46 -19.68 1.46
N HIS A 34 -21.01 -20.89 1.18
CA HIS A 34 -20.97 -22.01 2.13
C HIS A 34 -19.59 -22.23 2.76
N HIS A 35 -18.60 -21.37 2.45
CA HIS A 35 -17.28 -21.50 3.03
C HIS A 35 -17.27 -21.39 4.55
N THR A 36 -16.34 -22.09 5.18
CA THR A 36 -16.13 -22.03 6.63
C THR A 36 -14.81 -21.38 6.98
N MET A 37 -14.74 -20.72 8.13
CA MET A 37 -13.47 -20.15 8.63
C MET A 37 -12.43 -21.25 8.93
N ALA A 38 -12.84 -22.48 9.13
CA ALA A 38 -11.92 -23.62 9.27
C ALA A 38 -11.19 -23.94 7.97
N GLU A 39 -11.89 -23.87 6.83
CA GLU A 39 -11.28 -24.05 5.50
C GLU A 39 -10.30 -22.92 5.17
N VAL A 40 -10.67 -21.68 5.51
CA VAL A 40 -9.75 -20.52 5.39
C VAL A 40 -8.49 -20.74 6.24
N ALA A 41 -8.64 -21.18 7.50
CA ALA A 41 -7.50 -21.49 8.38
C ALA A 41 -6.61 -22.59 7.79
N LEU A 42 -7.23 -23.63 7.22
CA LEU A 42 -6.51 -24.76 6.62
C LEU A 42 -5.71 -24.30 5.39
N LEU A 43 -6.30 -23.46 4.56
CA LEU A 43 -5.65 -22.90 3.38
C LEU A 43 -4.42 -22.07 3.76
N ILE A 44 -4.55 -21.15 4.72
CA ILE A 44 -3.43 -20.33 5.21
C ILE A 44 -2.31 -21.21 5.78
N ASN A 45 -2.65 -22.24 6.59
CA ASN A 45 -1.68 -23.13 7.22
C ASN A 45 -0.88 -23.99 6.23
N ARG A 46 -1.32 -24.14 4.99
CA ARG A 46 -0.57 -24.87 3.94
C ARG A 46 0.66 -24.11 3.45
N ASN A 47 0.71 -22.80 3.64
CA ASN A 47 1.86 -21.97 3.27
C ASN A 47 2.51 -21.39 4.56
N PRO A 48 3.69 -21.91 4.99
CA PRO A 48 4.36 -21.42 6.20
C PRO A 48 4.74 -19.93 6.12
N GLY A 49 5.16 -19.44 4.95
CA GLY A 49 5.51 -18.02 4.75
C GLY A 49 4.29 -17.11 4.93
N LEU A 50 3.17 -17.46 4.31
CA LEU A 50 1.91 -16.75 4.48
C LEU A 50 1.41 -16.83 5.93
N SER A 51 1.46 -18.02 6.56
CA SER A 51 1.07 -18.19 7.96
C SER A 51 1.84 -17.26 8.89
N MET A 52 3.16 -17.19 8.70
CA MET A 52 4.02 -16.32 9.51
C MET A 52 3.64 -14.85 9.29
N ARG A 53 3.55 -14.39 8.04
CA ARG A 53 3.17 -13.00 7.71
C ARG A 53 1.77 -12.66 8.22
N PHE A 54 0.81 -13.57 8.06
CA PHE A 54 -0.55 -13.40 8.58
C PHE A 54 -0.55 -13.17 10.11
N LEU A 55 0.14 -14.02 10.87
CA LEU A 55 0.27 -13.87 12.33
C LEU A 55 0.99 -12.57 12.71
N LEU A 56 2.00 -12.17 11.95
CA LEU A 56 2.75 -10.94 12.19
C LEU A 56 1.86 -9.70 12.04
N ILE A 57 1.09 -9.63 10.96
CA ILE A 57 0.15 -8.52 10.70
C ILE A 57 -0.98 -8.52 11.75
N THR A 58 -1.52 -9.70 12.08
CA THR A 58 -2.60 -9.82 13.07
C THR A 58 -2.15 -9.43 14.48
N ASN A 59 -0.91 -9.72 14.85
CA ASN A 59 -0.33 -9.36 16.15
C ASN A 59 0.20 -7.91 16.21
N SER A 60 -0.01 -7.12 15.18
CA SER A 60 0.37 -5.72 15.26
C SER A 60 -0.42 -5.00 16.37
N PRO A 61 0.16 -4.01 17.09
CA PRO A 61 -0.33 -3.49 18.37
C PRO A 61 -1.74 -2.89 18.41
N GLN A 62 -2.47 -2.97 17.32
CA GLN A 62 -3.79 -2.34 17.18
C GLN A 62 -4.96 -3.25 17.46
N ASN A 63 -4.71 -4.53 17.62
CA ASN A 63 -5.78 -5.47 17.94
C ASN A 63 -5.94 -5.60 19.45
N ASP A 64 -5.98 -4.54 20.24
CA ASP A 64 -6.23 -4.49 21.71
C ASP A 64 -5.98 -5.80 22.51
N GLN A 65 -5.12 -6.67 21.97
CA GLN A 65 -4.91 -8.02 22.45
C GLN A 65 -3.77 -8.01 23.47
N THR A 66 -4.11 -8.31 24.70
CA THR A 66 -3.17 -8.46 25.80
C THR A 66 -2.28 -9.71 25.66
N ALA A 67 -2.61 -10.65 24.79
CA ALA A 67 -1.87 -11.89 24.57
C ALA A 67 -1.52 -12.08 23.08
N LYS A 68 -0.27 -12.47 22.81
CA LYS A 68 0.22 -12.82 21.48
C LYS A 68 -0.58 -13.99 20.87
N ILE A 69 -1.05 -13.81 19.65
CA ILE A 69 -1.75 -14.85 18.89
C ILE A 69 -0.72 -15.72 18.17
N GLU A 70 -0.71 -17.00 18.48
CA GLU A 70 0.27 -17.94 17.91
C GLU A 70 -0.36 -18.96 16.94
N ARG A 71 -1.68 -18.94 16.78
CA ARG A 71 -2.43 -19.89 15.95
C ARG A 71 -3.32 -19.18 14.95
N ILE A 72 -3.25 -19.60 13.69
CA ILE A 72 -4.08 -19.05 12.59
C ILE A 72 -5.56 -19.12 12.93
N GLY A 73 -6.08 -20.25 13.43
CA GLY A 73 -7.49 -20.38 13.79
C GLY A 73 -7.95 -19.36 14.85
N ARG A 74 -7.08 -19.01 15.81
CA ARG A 74 -7.36 -17.97 16.80
C ARG A 74 -7.35 -16.58 16.15
N ALA A 75 -6.37 -16.32 15.27
CA ALA A 75 -6.29 -15.07 14.53
C ALA A 75 -7.57 -14.83 13.71
N ILE A 76 -7.98 -15.83 12.93
CA ILE A 76 -9.20 -15.78 12.09
C ILE A 76 -10.47 -15.55 12.93
N SER A 77 -10.58 -16.16 14.12
CA SER A 77 -11.78 -15.97 14.98
C SER A 77 -11.96 -14.55 15.53
N LEU A 78 -10.93 -13.70 15.40
CA LEU A 78 -10.92 -12.31 15.89
C LEU A 78 -11.09 -11.28 14.78
N LEU A 79 -11.04 -11.72 13.54
CA LEU A 79 -11.10 -10.89 12.34
C LEU A 79 -12.42 -11.13 11.58
N ASN A 80 -12.91 -10.10 10.89
CA ASN A 80 -13.95 -10.30 9.91
C ASN A 80 -13.35 -10.77 8.56
N THR A 81 -14.20 -11.26 7.66
CA THR A 81 -13.81 -11.80 6.35
C THR A 81 -12.97 -10.81 5.53
N GLN A 82 -13.36 -9.52 5.55
CA GLN A 82 -12.63 -8.49 4.82
C GLN A 82 -11.21 -8.28 5.37
N GLN A 83 -11.06 -8.24 6.69
CA GLN A 83 -9.75 -8.12 7.33
C GLN A 83 -8.85 -9.32 7.01
N ILE A 84 -9.41 -10.54 6.98
CA ILE A 84 -8.68 -11.74 6.60
C ILE A 84 -8.20 -11.63 5.15
N HIS A 85 -9.09 -11.25 4.23
CA HIS A 85 -8.77 -11.04 2.82
C HIS A 85 -7.64 -10.02 2.66
N ASP A 86 -7.74 -8.86 3.30
CA ASP A 86 -6.75 -7.77 3.21
C ASP A 86 -5.37 -8.20 3.71
N ILE A 87 -5.31 -8.91 4.85
CA ILE A 87 -4.06 -9.41 5.42
C ILE A 87 -3.41 -10.42 4.47
N ILE A 88 -4.20 -11.31 3.88
CA ILE A 88 -3.67 -12.32 2.95
C ILE A 88 -3.21 -11.67 1.66
N LEU A 89 -3.95 -10.71 1.11
CA LEU A 89 -3.49 -9.96 -0.05
C LEU A 89 -2.17 -9.24 0.23
N CYS A 90 -2.05 -8.55 1.37
CA CYS A 90 -0.81 -7.90 1.79
C CYS A 90 0.37 -8.88 1.85
N ALA A 91 0.16 -10.03 2.49
CA ALA A 91 1.19 -11.05 2.63
C ALA A 91 1.57 -11.68 1.28
N SER A 92 0.59 -11.89 0.39
CA SER A 92 0.78 -12.46 -0.93
C SER A 92 1.52 -11.49 -1.88
N VAL A 93 1.20 -10.21 -1.83
CA VAL A 93 1.94 -9.19 -2.60
C VAL A 93 3.40 -9.14 -2.13
N ALA A 94 3.65 -9.13 -0.83
CA ALA A 94 5.01 -9.15 -0.31
C ALA A 94 5.79 -10.41 -0.75
N GLU A 95 5.13 -11.58 -0.75
CA GLU A 95 5.71 -12.85 -1.22
C GLU A 95 6.03 -12.82 -2.72
N ALA A 96 5.20 -12.19 -3.52
CA ALA A 96 5.40 -12.08 -4.97
C ALA A 96 6.69 -11.33 -5.35
N PHE A 97 7.20 -10.49 -4.46
CA PHE A 97 8.47 -9.76 -4.64
C PHE A 97 9.65 -10.37 -3.89
N ASP A 98 9.48 -11.51 -3.19
CA ASP A 98 10.57 -12.19 -2.52
C ASP A 98 11.63 -12.67 -3.52
N GLY A 99 12.90 -12.40 -3.21
CA GLY A 99 14.02 -12.79 -4.06
C GLY A 99 14.25 -11.91 -5.29
N ILE A 100 13.46 -10.86 -5.47
CA ILE A 100 13.74 -9.84 -6.49
C ILE A 100 14.88 -8.96 -5.97
N ILE A 101 16.07 -9.23 -6.47
CA ILE A 101 17.28 -8.47 -6.15
C ILE A 101 17.41 -7.33 -7.17
N ASN A 102 17.39 -6.10 -6.67
CA ASN A 102 17.73 -4.92 -7.45
C ASN A 102 18.75 -4.10 -6.65
N ASP A 103 19.96 -3.96 -7.16
CA ASP A 103 21.07 -3.25 -6.51
C ASP A 103 20.77 -1.76 -6.26
N THR A 104 19.78 -1.21 -6.93
CA THR A 104 19.33 0.19 -6.81
C THR A 104 18.26 0.39 -5.75
N PHE A 105 17.77 -0.67 -5.10
CA PHE A 105 16.54 -0.59 -4.34
C PHE A 105 16.57 -1.41 -3.04
N ASP A 106 16.37 -0.74 -1.92
CA ASP A 106 16.25 -1.37 -0.60
C ASP A 106 14.82 -1.85 -0.33
N MET A 107 14.56 -3.13 -0.61
CA MET A 107 13.25 -3.77 -0.38
C MET A 107 12.80 -3.67 1.08
N LYS A 108 13.74 -3.75 2.04
CA LYS A 108 13.39 -3.63 3.46
C LYS A 108 12.87 -2.23 3.77
N GLN A 109 13.56 -1.20 3.28
CA GLN A 109 13.13 0.19 3.47
C GLN A 109 11.78 0.44 2.78
N PHE A 110 11.58 -0.11 1.58
CA PHE A 110 10.30 -0.03 0.88
C PHE A 110 9.14 -0.58 1.72
N TRP A 111 9.26 -1.82 2.20
CA TRP A 111 8.18 -2.42 3.00
C TRP A 111 7.97 -1.70 4.34
N GLN A 112 9.03 -1.21 4.97
CA GLN A 112 8.90 -0.37 6.17
C GLN A 112 8.08 0.88 5.90
N ARG A 113 8.34 1.57 4.78
CA ARG A 113 7.58 2.75 4.35
C ARG A 113 6.13 2.39 4.02
N SER A 114 5.91 1.31 3.30
CA SER A 114 4.57 0.81 2.94
C SER A 114 3.74 0.48 4.18
N VAL A 115 4.32 -0.20 5.16
CA VAL A 115 3.67 -0.50 6.45
C VAL A 115 3.39 0.79 7.23
N TYR A 116 4.30 1.76 7.22
CA TYR A 116 4.06 3.05 7.86
C TYR A 116 2.88 3.79 7.20
N CYS A 117 2.82 3.80 5.88
CA CYS A 117 1.70 4.38 5.14
C CYS A 117 0.37 3.66 5.45
N ALA A 118 0.39 2.33 5.57
CA ALA A 118 -0.78 1.53 5.95
C ALA A 118 -1.33 1.90 7.34
N PHE A 119 -0.45 2.04 8.34
CA PHE A 119 -0.84 2.50 9.67
C PHE A 119 -1.38 3.91 9.65
N THR A 120 -0.72 4.81 8.92
CA THR A 120 -1.14 6.21 8.81
C THR A 120 -2.51 6.32 8.14
N ALA A 121 -2.74 5.65 7.01
CA ALA A 121 -4.01 5.66 6.31
C ALA A 121 -5.15 5.13 7.20
N ARG A 122 -4.92 4.06 7.95
CA ARG A 122 -5.90 3.51 8.87
C ARG A 122 -6.20 4.47 10.03
N GLN A 123 -5.18 5.11 10.60
CA GLN A 123 -5.39 6.07 11.68
C GLN A 123 -6.16 7.29 11.20
N LEU A 124 -5.84 7.83 10.02
CA LEU A 124 -6.59 8.93 9.41
C LEU A 124 -8.06 8.55 9.18
N ALA A 125 -8.34 7.33 8.68
CA ALA A 125 -9.71 6.86 8.51
C ALA A 125 -10.48 6.79 9.85
N THR A 126 -9.79 6.40 10.93
CA THR A 126 -10.35 6.40 12.28
C THR A 126 -10.69 7.82 12.75
N GLU A 127 -9.79 8.78 12.51
CA GLU A 127 -10.02 10.19 12.84
C GLU A 127 -11.21 10.80 12.08
N CYS A 128 -11.41 10.40 10.82
CA CYS A 128 -12.56 10.84 10.03
C CYS A 128 -13.90 10.26 10.54
N GLY A 129 -13.89 9.18 11.32
CA GLY A 129 -15.11 8.48 11.75
C GLY A 129 -15.90 7.85 10.62
N VAL A 130 -15.32 7.75 9.43
CA VAL A 130 -15.95 7.19 8.23
C VAL A 130 -15.54 5.73 8.06
N LYS A 131 -16.48 4.87 7.70
CA LYS A 131 -16.15 3.49 7.32
C LYS A 131 -15.45 3.48 5.96
N CYS A 132 -14.14 3.60 5.98
CA CYS A 132 -13.29 3.20 4.87
C CYS A 132 -13.03 1.70 5.00
N GLU A 133 -13.36 0.91 3.98
CA GLU A 133 -13.31 -0.55 4.09
C GLU A 133 -11.88 -1.09 4.16
N GLN A 134 -10.93 -0.44 3.47
CA GLN A 134 -9.59 -0.99 3.26
C GLN A 134 -8.44 0.04 3.44
N PRO A 135 -8.47 0.93 4.42
CA PRO A 135 -7.48 2.01 4.50
C PRO A 135 -6.06 1.47 4.71
N PHE A 136 -5.91 0.38 5.46
CA PHE A 136 -4.62 -0.27 5.70
C PHE A 136 -4.03 -0.84 4.40
N LEU A 137 -4.85 -1.55 3.61
CA LEU A 137 -4.44 -2.14 2.35
C LEU A 137 -4.08 -1.08 1.32
N LEU A 138 -4.88 -0.01 1.23
CA LEU A 138 -4.58 1.14 0.37
C LEU A 138 -3.22 1.74 0.70
N GLY A 139 -2.95 2.02 1.97
CA GLY A 139 -1.66 2.55 2.41
C GLY A 139 -0.49 1.61 2.12
N LEU A 140 -0.67 0.30 2.31
CA LEU A 140 0.38 -0.69 2.02
C LEU A 140 0.74 -0.75 0.53
N LEU A 141 -0.24 -0.60 -0.35
CA LEU A 141 -0.08 -0.73 -1.79
C LEU A 141 0.12 0.60 -2.52
N ALA A 142 0.09 1.73 -1.81
CA ALA A 142 0.18 3.07 -2.40
C ALA A 142 1.36 3.21 -3.37
N ASP A 143 2.52 2.74 -2.94
CA ASP A 143 3.78 2.90 -3.66
C ASP A 143 4.17 1.67 -4.53
N ILE A 144 3.27 0.66 -4.66
CA ILE A 144 3.58 -0.60 -5.34
C ILE A 144 4.05 -0.41 -6.79
N GLY A 145 3.56 0.61 -7.46
CA GLY A 145 3.96 0.93 -8.84
C GLY A 145 5.45 1.22 -8.99
N HIS A 146 6.11 1.76 -7.96
CA HIS A 146 7.56 1.95 -7.98
C HIS A 146 8.31 0.62 -8.17
N LEU A 147 7.85 -0.47 -7.52
CA LEU A 147 8.50 -1.78 -7.67
C LEU A 147 8.47 -2.24 -9.12
N PHE A 148 7.35 -2.09 -9.81
CA PHE A 148 7.22 -2.46 -11.21
C PHE A 148 8.05 -1.56 -12.13
N MET A 149 8.12 -0.25 -11.84
CA MET A 149 8.96 0.67 -12.58
C MET A 149 10.45 0.33 -12.40
N TYR A 150 10.88 0.04 -11.18
CA TYR A 150 12.27 -0.35 -10.91
C TYR A 150 12.66 -1.68 -11.53
N LEU A 151 11.71 -2.59 -11.70
CA LEU A 151 11.94 -3.85 -12.44
C LEU A 151 11.99 -3.64 -13.95
N GLY A 152 11.08 -2.87 -14.51
CA GLY A 152 10.91 -2.74 -15.96
C GLY A 152 11.79 -1.66 -16.59
N ILE A 153 12.05 -0.57 -15.86
CA ILE A 153 12.77 0.63 -16.34
C ILE A 153 13.72 1.19 -15.27
N PRO A 154 14.65 0.37 -14.72
CA PRO A 154 15.47 0.75 -13.56
C PRO A 154 16.31 2.02 -13.78
N GLU A 155 16.95 2.14 -14.92
CA GLU A 155 17.82 3.29 -15.26
C GLU A 155 17.02 4.59 -15.33
N GLN A 156 15.86 4.56 -16.00
CA GLN A 156 14.99 5.73 -16.13
C GLN A 156 14.39 6.14 -14.76
N SER A 157 13.96 5.15 -13.97
CA SER A 157 13.46 5.40 -12.61
C SER A 157 14.52 6.05 -11.72
N GLN A 158 15.76 5.57 -11.79
CA GLN A 158 16.89 6.17 -11.06
C GLN A 158 17.14 7.62 -11.51
N GLN A 159 17.12 7.88 -12.81
CA GLN A 159 17.27 9.24 -13.34
C GLN A 159 16.16 10.18 -12.85
N ALA A 160 14.92 9.72 -12.82
CA ALA A 160 13.80 10.50 -12.33
C ALA A 160 13.96 10.85 -10.83
N ILE A 161 14.38 9.88 -10.00
CA ILE A 161 14.67 10.10 -8.58
C ILE A 161 15.76 11.16 -8.39
N LEU A 162 16.87 11.04 -9.11
CA LEU A 162 17.98 11.99 -9.03
C LEU A 162 17.55 13.40 -9.46
N GLN A 163 16.73 13.50 -10.51
CA GLN A 163 16.20 14.79 -10.96
C GLN A 163 15.23 15.38 -9.93
N ALA A 164 14.30 14.60 -9.39
CA ALA A 164 13.35 15.03 -8.38
C ALA A 164 14.09 15.59 -7.14
N THR A 165 15.13 14.90 -6.68
CA THR A 165 15.97 15.33 -5.56
C THR A 165 16.70 16.64 -5.88
N ARG A 166 17.34 16.75 -7.05
CA ARG A 166 18.08 17.94 -7.48
C ARG A 166 17.19 19.16 -7.62
N GLU A 167 15.98 18.98 -8.15
CA GLU A 167 15.03 20.06 -8.42
C GLU A 167 14.10 20.35 -7.25
N GLN A 168 14.20 19.57 -6.16
CA GLN A 168 13.27 19.62 -5.03
C GLN A 168 11.81 19.57 -5.50
N LYS A 169 11.53 18.64 -6.39
CA LYS A 169 10.21 18.43 -7.02
C LYS A 169 9.66 17.07 -6.62
N ALA A 170 8.34 16.98 -6.50
CA ALA A 170 7.71 15.68 -6.22
C ALA A 170 8.01 14.68 -7.34
N LEU A 171 8.40 13.45 -6.97
CA LEU A 171 8.86 12.43 -7.92
C LEU A 171 7.81 12.13 -9.00
N TYR A 172 6.53 12.00 -8.62
CA TYR A 172 5.46 11.74 -9.57
C TYR A 172 5.32 12.80 -10.67
N LEU A 173 5.68 14.07 -10.38
CA LEU A 173 5.67 15.14 -11.39
C LEU A 173 6.82 14.96 -12.38
N VAL A 174 8.01 14.59 -11.89
CA VAL A 174 9.18 14.32 -12.74
C VAL A 174 8.92 13.09 -13.61
N GLU A 175 8.34 12.05 -13.07
CA GLU A 175 7.95 10.83 -13.80
C GLU A 175 6.97 11.16 -14.94
N ARG A 176 5.94 11.96 -14.68
CA ARG A 176 4.99 12.40 -15.72
C ARG A 176 5.63 13.24 -16.80
N GLU A 177 6.57 14.12 -16.44
CA GLU A 177 7.30 14.93 -17.40
C GLU A 177 8.22 14.08 -18.29
N GLN A 178 8.87 13.07 -17.73
CA GLN A 178 9.80 12.22 -18.47
C GLN A 178 9.11 11.09 -19.24
N PHE A 179 8.08 10.47 -18.64
CA PHE A 179 7.51 9.22 -19.12
C PHE A 179 6.07 9.36 -19.63
N GLY A 180 5.35 10.43 -19.24
CA GLY A 180 3.92 10.61 -19.51
C GLY A 180 3.00 9.88 -18.51
N PHE A 181 3.58 9.20 -17.50
CA PHE A 181 2.88 8.51 -16.41
C PHE A 181 3.71 8.59 -15.13
N ASP A 182 3.09 8.28 -13.99
CA ASP A 182 3.76 8.16 -12.70
C ASP A 182 3.60 6.76 -12.09
N TYR A 183 4.26 6.55 -10.95
CA TYR A 183 4.18 5.28 -10.22
C TYR A 183 2.75 4.93 -9.77
N ALA A 184 1.91 5.93 -9.44
CA ALA A 184 0.54 5.70 -9.01
C ALA A 184 -0.30 5.12 -10.16
N ALA A 185 -0.14 5.66 -11.37
CA ALA A 185 -0.79 5.14 -12.59
C ALA A 185 -0.35 3.69 -12.87
N ILE A 186 0.95 3.37 -12.72
CA ILE A 186 1.46 2.00 -12.88
C ILE A 186 0.89 1.09 -11.79
N GLY A 187 0.85 1.52 -10.53
CA GLY A 187 0.24 0.77 -9.44
C GLY A 187 -1.21 0.41 -9.74
N GLY A 188 -2.04 1.38 -10.15
CA GLY A 188 -3.44 1.14 -10.54
C GLY A 188 -3.59 0.22 -11.75
N MET A 189 -2.71 0.33 -12.75
CA MET A 189 -2.66 -0.58 -13.89
C MET A 189 -2.41 -2.02 -13.44
N MET A 190 -1.46 -2.25 -12.54
CA MET A 190 -1.15 -3.57 -12.02
C MET A 190 -2.27 -4.14 -11.16
N MET A 191 -2.94 -3.31 -10.32
CA MET A 191 -4.14 -3.73 -9.59
C MET A 191 -5.24 -4.22 -10.54
N LYS A 192 -5.38 -3.57 -11.69
CA LYS A 192 -6.34 -3.99 -12.73
C LYS A 192 -5.93 -5.31 -13.38
N GLU A 193 -4.66 -5.50 -13.72
CA GLU A 193 -4.14 -6.75 -14.29
C GLU A 193 -4.30 -7.93 -13.32
N TRP A 194 -4.17 -7.69 -12.03
CA TRP A 194 -4.45 -8.67 -10.98
C TRP A 194 -5.95 -8.83 -10.65
N SER A 195 -6.84 -8.21 -11.44
CA SER A 195 -8.30 -8.29 -11.27
C SER A 195 -8.79 -7.85 -9.88
N LEU A 196 -8.06 -6.98 -9.20
CA LEU A 196 -8.47 -6.44 -7.92
C LEU A 196 -9.63 -5.45 -8.05
N SER A 197 -10.33 -5.15 -6.95
CA SER A 197 -11.51 -4.30 -6.95
C SER A 197 -11.23 -2.85 -7.37
N LYS A 198 -12.23 -2.16 -7.90
CA LYS A 198 -12.12 -0.71 -8.23
C LYS A 198 -11.88 0.15 -7.00
N SER A 199 -12.29 -0.30 -5.81
CA SER A 199 -12.03 0.35 -4.52
C SER A 199 -10.54 0.37 -4.15
N LEU A 200 -9.71 -0.48 -4.76
CA LEU A 200 -8.26 -0.45 -4.67
C LEU A 200 -7.63 0.24 -5.88
N GLN A 201 -8.07 -0.13 -7.09
CA GLN A 201 -7.50 0.40 -8.33
C GLN A 201 -7.53 1.93 -8.37
N ILE A 202 -8.71 2.53 -8.12
CA ILE A 202 -8.94 3.96 -8.30
C ILE A 202 -8.17 4.81 -7.28
N PRO A 203 -8.25 4.55 -5.96
CA PRO A 203 -7.46 5.31 -5.00
C PRO A 203 -5.96 5.21 -5.24
N ILE A 204 -5.43 4.01 -5.56
CA ILE A 204 -4.01 3.83 -5.87
C ILE A 204 -3.62 4.62 -7.11
N THR A 205 -4.43 4.63 -8.16
CA THR A 205 -4.13 5.38 -9.40
C THR A 205 -4.06 6.89 -9.16
N PHE A 206 -4.97 7.43 -8.32
CA PHE A 206 -5.21 8.87 -8.25
C PHE A 206 -4.76 9.54 -6.95
N HIS A 207 -4.12 8.82 -6.02
CA HIS A 207 -3.71 9.44 -4.76
C HIS A 207 -2.68 10.55 -4.91
N THR A 208 -1.92 10.60 -6.00
CA THR A 208 -1.01 11.72 -6.29
C THR A 208 -1.76 12.99 -6.67
N GLU A 209 -2.95 12.86 -7.29
CA GLU A 209 -3.83 13.97 -7.65
C GLU A 209 -5.31 13.61 -7.43
N PRO A 210 -5.80 13.58 -6.18
CA PRO A 210 -7.12 13.06 -5.82
C PRO A 210 -8.30 13.86 -6.38
N ASN A 211 -8.08 15.10 -6.84
CA ASN A 211 -9.09 15.93 -7.49
C ASN A 211 -9.44 15.49 -8.92
N GLN A 212 -8.69 14.61 -9.52
CA GLN A 212 -8.96 14.09 -10.87
C GLN A 212 -10.00 12.96 -10.90
N VAL A 213 -10.40 12.44 -9.74
CA VAL A 213 -11.31 11.30 -9.65
C VAL A 213 -12.70 11.70 -9.18
N LYS A 214 -13.72 10.96 -9.65
CA LYS A 214 -15.14 11.17 -9.26
C LYS A 214 -15.71 10.04 -8.40
N LEU A 215 -15.03 8.91 -8.34
CA LEU A 215 -15.41 7.74 -7.54
C LEU A 215 -14.29 7.45 -6.55
N PHE A 216 -14.63 7.03 -5.34
CA PHE A 216 -13.66 6.78 -4.27
C PHE A 216 -12.82 8.02 -3.95
N THR A 217 -13.45 9.19 -3.97
CA THR A 217 -12.81 10.48 -3.72
C THR A 217 -12.26 10.58 -2.31
N PHE A 218 -13.02 10.04 -1.33
CA PHE A 218 -12.58 9.98 0.06
C PHE A 218 -11.33 9.13 0.22
N GLU A 219 -11.32 7.91 -0.31
CA GLU A 219 -10.20 6.97 -0.24
C GLU A 219 -8.95 7.53 -0.95
N SER A 220 -9.16 8.19 -2.11
CA SER A 220 -8.06 8.84 -2.86
C SER A 220 -7.47 10.01 -2.09
N GLY A 221 -8.30 10.85 -1.47
CA GLY A 221 -7.87 11.96 -0.61
C GLY A 221 -7.17 11.48 0.65
N LEU A 222 -7.72 10.47 1.31
CA LEU A 222 -7.13 9.84 2.48
C LEU A 222 -5.73 9.28 2.19
N LEU A 223 -5.59 8.56 1.08
CA LEU A 223 -4.33 7.97 0.66
C LEU A 223 -3.30 9.03 0.28
N HIS A 224 -3.73 10.12 -0.38
CA HIS A 224 -2.90 11.29 -0.66
C HIS A 224 -2.28 11.86 0.62
N ILE A 225 -3.11 12.13 1.63
CA ILE A 225 -2.65 12.67 2.92
C ILE A 225 -1.70 11.70 3.61
N ALA A 226 -2.05 10.40 3.67
CA ALA A 226 -1.22 9.37 4.31
C ALA A 226 0.17 9.27 3.67
N SER A 227 0.23 9.24 2.34
CA SER A 227 1.49 9.15 1.58
C SER A 227 2.37 10.37 1.82
N LEU A 228 1.81 11.57 1.79
CA LEU A 228 2.56 12.81 2.04
C LEU A 228 3.07 12.92 3.48
N LEU A 229 2.27 12.53 4.49
CA LEU A 229 2.66 12.51 5.90
C LEU A 229 3.89 11.61 6.12
N VAL A 230 3.86 10.41 5.53
CA VAL A 230 4.96 9.44 5.67
C VAL A 230 6.21 9.94 4.97
N ARG A 231 6.08 10.51 3.78
CA ARG A 231 7.21 11.09 3.04
C ARG A 231 7.83 12.25 3.80
N ALA A 232 7.04 13.21 4.27
CA ALA A 232 7.55 14.33 5.03
C ALA A 232 8.30 13.90 6.29
N ASP A 233 7.79 12.88 7.01
CA ASP A 233 8.43 12.35 8.21
C ASP A 233 9.77 11.65 7.91
N LEU A 234 9.82 10.81 6.88
CA LEU A 234 11.02 10.04 6.51
C LEU A 234 12.11 10.90 5.85
N GLU A 235 11.72 11.95 5.15
CA GLU A 235 12.63 12.85 4.44
C GLU A 235 12.95 14.11 5.26
N ALA A 236 12.50 14.17 6.52
CA ALA A 236 12.66 15.31 7.43
C ALA A 236 12.13 16.64 6.85
N GLY A 237 11.04 16.54 6.06
CA GLY A 237 10.35 17.69 5.47
C GLY A 237 9.17 18.16 6.30
N GLU A 238 8.64 19.33 5.97
CA GLU A 238 7.47 19.91 6.64
C GLU A 238 6.18 19.53 5.91
N PHE A 239 5.30 18.77 6.58
CA PHE A 239 4.02 18.38 6.02
C PHE A 239 3.12 19.60 5.80
N GLY A 240 2.57 19.72 4.61
CA GLY A 240 1.76 20.86 4.18
C GLY A 240 2.54 21.90 3.39
N GLU A 241 3.87 21.78 3.28
CA GLU A 241 4.71 22.76 2.59
C GLU A 241 5.55 22.14 1.45
N GLY A 242 5.89 22.95 0.48
CA GLY A 242 6.79 22.60 -0.63
C GLY A 242 6.34 21.34 -1.38
N VAL A 243 7.22 20.36 -1.49
CA VAL A 243 6.94 19.06 -2.15
C VAL A 243 5.98 18.17 -1.36
N TYR A 244 5.70 18.51 -0.11
CA TYR A 244 4.74 17.84 0.78
C TYR A 244 3.45 18.63 0.96
N ALA A 245 3.18 19.63 0.08
CA ALA A 245 1.96 20.40 0.09
C ALA A 245 0.74 19.50 -0.14
N VAL A 246 -0.23 19.61 0.76
CA VAL A 246 -1.46 18.80 0.69
C VAL A 246 -2.44 19.43 -0.27
N ASN A 247 -3.08 18.62 -1.10
CA ASN A 247 -4.18 19.06 -1.93
C ASN A 247 -5.35 19.51 -1.03
N GLN A 248 -5.79 20.77 -1.19
CA GLN A 248 -6.85 21.35 -0.36
C GLN A 248 -8.16 20.57 -0.47
N ASN A 249 -8.50 20.07 -1.66
CA ASN A 249 -9.69 19.25 -1.87
C ASN A 249 -9.61 17.92 -1.10
N ALA A 250 -8.41 17.36 -0.91
CA ALA A 250 -8.24 16.14 -0.10
C ALA A 250 -8.57 16.40 1.37
N LEU A 251 -8.16 17.54 1.92
CA LEU A 251 -8.52 17.95 3.29
C LEU A 251 -10.02 18.17 3.42
N GLU A 252 -10.65 18.83 2.45
CA GLU A 252 -12.10 19.11 2.45
C GLU A 252 -12.92 17.81 2.37
N ILE A 253 -12.57 16.88 1.47
CA ILE A 253 -13.28 15.60 1.30
C ILE A 253 -13.16 14.71 2.53
N THR A 254 -12.01 14.74 3.21
CA THR A 254 -11.75 13.92 4.39
C THR A 254 -12.18 14.57 5.70
N ASP A 255 -12.52 15.86 5.67
CA ASP A 255 -12.79 16.69 6.86
C ASP A 255 -11.63 16.66 7.87
N LEU A 256 -10.39 16.65 7.36
CA LEU A 256 -9.17 16.65 8.15
C LEU A 256 -8.52 18.02 8.16
N THR A 257 -7.99 18.40 9.32
CA THR A 257 -7.07 19.53 9.44
C THR A 257 -5.62 19.03 9.48
N LEU A 258 -4.66 19.92 9.19
CA LEU A 258 -3.22 19.57 9.28
C LEU A 258 -2.86 19.08 10.67
N GLU A 259 -3.42 19.67 11.73
CA GLU A 259 -3.21 19.26 13.12
C GLU A 259 -3.67 17.82 13.37
N ARG A 260 -4.90 17.46 12.98
CA ARG A 260 -5.43 16.08 13.09
C ARG A 260 -4.59 15.08 12.28
N CYS A 261 -4.08 15.50 11.13
CA CYS A 261 -3.18 14.67 10.32
C CYS A 261 -1.87 14.38 11.07
N LEU A 262 -1.28 15.39 11.72
CA LEU A 262 -0.05 15.22 12.52
C LEU A 262 -0.26 14.34 13.76
N ASP A 263 -1.41 14.46 14.43
CA ASP A 263 -1.79 13.60 15.55
C ASP A 263 -1.93 12.14 15.10
N ALA A 264 -2.62 11.89 14.00
CA ALA A 264 -2.75 10.56 13.40
C ALA A 264 -1.38 9.96 13.06
N ARG A 265 -0.47 10.75 12.48
CA ARG A 265 0.92 10.35 12.21
C ARG A 265 1.66 9.96 13.50
N ALA A 266 1.54 10.73 14.56
CA ALA A 266 2.21 10.44 15.83
C ALA A 266 1.77 9.08 16.42
N ILE A 267 0.49 8.73 16.28
CA ILE A 267 -0.04 7.42 16.67
C ILE A 267 0.52 6.33 15.76
N ALA A 268 0.46 6.52 14.43
CA ALA A 268 0.98 5.57 13.46
C ALA A 268 2.48 5.29 13.65
N THR A 269 3.29 6.31 13.98
CA THR A 269 4.72 6.15 14.28
C THR A 269 4.97 5.24 15.49
N LYS A 270 4.15 5.37 16.56
CA LYS A 270 4.24 4.47 17.72
C LYS A 270 3.91 3.03 17.35
N GLN A 271 2.90 2.85 16.51
CA GLN A 271 2.48 1.54 16.01
C GLN A 271 3.57 0.90 15.14
N LEU A 272 4.18 1.65 14.23
CA LEU A 272 5.30 1.20 13.42
C LEU A 272 6.47 0.71 14.28
N LYS A 273 6.91 1.51 15.25
CA LYS A 273 8.04 1.15 16.14
C LYS A 273 7.81 -0.16 16.90
N SER A 274 6.58 -0.45 17.27
CA SER A 274 6.23 -1.72 17.93
C SER A 274 6.14 -2.90 16.97
N SER A 275 5.84 -2.63 15.69
CA SER A 275 5.73 -3.65 14.63
C SER A 275 7.07 -3.98 13.95
N LEU A 276 8.01 -3.03 13.88
CA LEU A 276 9.33 -3.23 13.26
C LEU A 276 10.21 -4.29 13.94
N ARG A 277 9.84 -4.75 15.15
CA ARG A 277 10.48 -5.93 15.78
C ARG A 277 10.11 -7.24 15.11
N VAL A 278 9.27 -7.17 14.09
CA VAL A 278 8.55 -8.26 13.46
C VAL A 278 8.96 -8.45 11.98
N PHE A 279 9.51 -7.41 11.32
CA PHE A 279 10.12 -7.39 9.98
C PHE A 279 11.63 -7.20 10.09
#